data_3227bd70156be3ba1fcbd442c789b0f6
#
_entry.id   3227bd70156be3ba1fcbd442c789b0f6
#
_cell.length_a   1.000
_cell.length_b   1.000
_cell.length_c   1.000
_cell.angle_alpha   90.00
_cell.angle_beta   90.00
_cell.angle_gamma   90.00
#
_symmetry.space_group_name_H-M   'P 1'
#
loop_
_entity.id
_entity.type
_entity.pdbx_description
1 polymer ?
#
loop_
_entity_poly.entity_id
_entity_poly.type
_entity_poly.pdbx_seq_one_letter_code
_entity_poly.pdbx_strand_id
1 'polypeptide(L)'
;MNAMPFVIGAFAVLALAYRFYYSFITAKVLMLNDNEVAPSIRLFDKNNYFPMPKWVVFGHHFAAIAGAGPLVGPVLAAQFGFMPGFIWMLVGAVMAGGVHDLVILTASMRYDGKSLAEIAKAEISSFSGTITSVAVLIILIIALAGLGVVVVNALAESSWGTFTIAATIPIAIFMGLWMFKFRKGRTVEATIIGVILLSLAVIYGKYVPGSPYESWFTFDRKTLTIMLAGYGFFASALPVWLLLSPRDYLSSIMKLAVILMLAVGIIIVAPEIKMPSFTPFIHGGGPVIPGTLFPYLFITIACGAISGFHALVSSGTTPKMIMKESHIKAVAVGSMLSEAMVSILALIAATSLFPLDYFQINVSPEKFQHFLPQLKALGFTQTNLIDLSSQVGEVIAGRPGGAVSLAVGMAQIFSSIPGLSGLMSYWYHFAIMFEALFILTTIDAGTRIARFILQEAMGKIYAPFGRTNWLPGNLITSLLVVFAWGYFIYTGTVATIWPMFGVANQLLATLALAIGTSFLINNGKRRYMWITLIPMIFVGVTTITGGIMNLFNIYIPQINVPNTKIQGIINSLLTSIILICVILIISEASKRWFKVDKKLKG
;
A
#
# COMPACT_ATOMS: atom_id res chain seq x y z
N MET A 1 -0.29 27.77 -5.21
CA MET A 1 -1.69 27.69 -4.75
C MET A 1 -1.68 27.31 -3.27
N ASN A 2 -2.52 27.93 -2.41
CA ASN A 2 -2.58 27.54 -0.99
C ASN A 2 -3.20 26.13 -0.83
N ALA A 3 -2.63 25.29 0.04
CA ALA A 3 -3.10 23.93 0.27
C ALA A 3 -4.41 23.84 1.10
N MET A 4 -4.71 24.84 1.93
CA MET A 4 -5.81 24.78 2.89
C MET A 4 -7.21 24.58 2.27
N PRO A 5 -7.60 25.26 1.18
CA PRO A 5 -8.89 25.01 0.54
C PRO A 5 -9.08 23.57 0.10
N PHE A 6 -8.00 22.91 -0.36
CA PHE A 6 -8.02 21.51 -0.79
C PHE A 6 -8.15 20.56 0.38
N VAL A 7 -7.46 20.81 1.49
CA VAL A 7 -7.57 19.99 2.72
C VAL A 7 -8.98 20.08 3.30
N ILE A 8 -9.51 21.30 3.44
CA ILE A 8 -10.86 21.54 3.97
C ILE A 8 -11.91 20.93 3.05
N GLY A 9 -11.78 21.16 1.74
CA GLY A 9 -12.69 20.61 0.73
C GLY A 9 -12.69 19.09 0.72
N ALA A 10 -11.50 18.46 0.77
CA ALA A 10 -11.37 17.01 0.85
C ALA A 10 -12.04 16.45 2.12
N PHE A 11 -11.73 17.03 3.28
CA PHE A 11 -12.34 16.62 4.54
C PHE A 11 -13.87 16.72 4.51
N ALA A 12 -14.41 17.83 3.98
CA ALA A 12 -15.84 18.03 3.86
C ALA A 12 -16.50 16.98 2.94
N VAL A 13 -15.92 16.71 1.76
CA VAL A 13 -16.43 15.70 0.82
C VAL A 13 -16.41 14.31 1.46
N LEU A 14 -15.29 13.91 2.07
CA LEU A 14 -15.17 12.61 2.72
C LEU A 14 -16.12 12.46 3.91
N ALA A 15 -16.30 13.51 4.73
CA ALA A 15 -17.23 13.51 5.85
C ALA A 15 -18.69 13.41 5.39
N LEU A 16 -19.07 14.14 4.34
CA LEU A 16 -20.42 14.07 3.74
C LEU A 16 -20.67 12.69 3.13
N ALA A 17 -19.69 12.13 2.42
CA ALA A 17 -19.79 10.77 1.89
C ALA A 17 -19.96 9.74 3.02
N TYR A 18 -19.16 9.83 4.09
CA TYR A 18 -19.30 8.96 5.26
C TYR A 18 -20.70 9.08 5.88
N ARG A 19 -21.18 10.32 6.07
CA ARG A 19 -22.47 10.60 6.75
C ARG A 19 -23.68 10.14 5.93
N PHE A 20 -23.72 10.42 4.63
CA PHE A 20 -24.91 10.23 3.80
C PHE A 20 -24.80 9.01 2.89
N TYR A 21 -23.81 8.95 2.00
CA TYR A 21 -23.68 7.89 1.00
C TYR A 21 -23.49 6.51 1.64
N TYR A 22 -22.55 6.40 2.57
CA TYR A 22 -22.30 5.12 3.24
C TYR A 22 -23.38 4.75 4.27
N SER A 23 -24.10 5.72 4.84
CA SER A 23 -25.28 5.41 5.65
C SER A 23 -26.40 4.81 4.80
N PHE A 24 -26.58 5.31 3.57
CA PHE A 24 -27.51 4.70 2.62
C PHE A 24 -27.11 3.27 2.28
N ILE A 25 -25.83 3.02 1.95
CA ILE A 25 -25.36 1.67 1.59
C ILE A 25 -25.56 0.71 2.76
N THR A 26 -25.17 1.09 3.96
CA THR A 26 -25.26 0.22 5.14
C THR A 26 -26.71 -0.08 5.54
N ALA A 27 -27.60 0.91 5.46
CA ALA A 27 -29.00 0.76 5.90
C ALA A 27 -29.90 0.14 4.83
N LYS A 28 -29.72 0.44 3.54
CA LYS A 28 -30.64 0.04 2.46
C LYS A 28 -30.11 -1.08 1.58
N VAL A 29 -28.80 -1.10 1.34
CA VAL A 29 -28.19 -2.10 0.46
C VAL A 29 -27.75 -3.32 1.24
N LEU A 30 -26.87 -3.15 2.21
CA LEU A 30 -26.30 -4.24 3.00
C LEU A 30 -27.22 -4.66 4.16
N MET A 31 -28.05 -3.73 4.66
CA MET A 31 -28.98 -3.96 5.78
C MET A 31 -28.25 -4.61 6.96
N LEU A 32 -27.19 -3.93 7.46
CA LEU A 32 -26.39 -4.41 8.57
C LEU A 32 -27.27 -4.67 9.79
N ASN A 33 -27.12 -5.86 10.41
CA ASN A 33 -27.96 -6.33 11.48
C ASN A 33 -27.13 -6.83 12.66
N ASP A 34 -27.31 -6.21 13.83
CA ASP A 34 -26.59 -6.59 15.06
C ASP A 34 -27.23 -7.76 15.83
N ASN A 35 -28.39 -8.25 15.37
CA ASN A 35 -29.06 -9.39 16.02
C ASN A 35 -28.38 -10.73 15.75
N GLU A 36 -27.57 -10.81 14.68
CA GLU A 36 -26.79 -12.00 14.39
C GLU A 36 -25.45 -11.96 15.14
N VAL A 37 -25.09 -13.09 15.74
CA VAL A 37 -23.84 -13.23 16.49
C VAL A 37 -22.65 -13.21 15.51
N ALA A 38 -21.77 -12.24 15.65
CA ALA A 38 -20.60 -12.08 14.80
C ALA A 38 -19.67 -13.30 14.86
N PRO A 39 -18.97 -13.63 13.75
CA PRO A 39 -18.03 -14.75 13.69
C PRO A 39 -16.95 -14.73 14.79
N SER A 40 -16.47 -13.53 15.14
CA SER A 40 -15.48 -13.32 16.21
C SER A 40 -15.91 -13.87 17.57
N ILE A 41 -17.22 -13.85 17.84
CA ILE A 41 -17.83 -14.35 19.08
C ILE A 41 -18.23 -15.82 18.91
N ARG A 42 -18.93 -16.15 17.81
CA ARG A 42 -19.48 -17.50 17.58
C ARG A 42 -18.40 -18.55 17.37
N LEU A 43 -17.28 -18.19 16.71
CA LEU A 43 -16.16 -19.08 16.38
C LEU A 43 -14.92 -18.78 17.23
N PHE A 44 -15.08 -18.16 18.40
CA PHE A 44 -13.99 -17.79 19.28
C PHE A 44 -13.06 -18.98 19.60
N ASP A 45 -11.81 -18.90 19.20
CA ASP A 45 -10.79 -19.95 19.36
C ASP A 45 -9.51 -19.48 20.09
N LYS A 46 -9.47 -18.23 20.55
CA LYS A 46 -8.32 -17.54 21.17
C LYS A 46 -7.10 -17.31 20.25
N ASN A 47 -7.15 -17.76 19.02
CA ASN A 47 -6.05 -17.64 18.05
C ASN A 47 -6.40 -16.77 16.85
N ASN A 48 -7.42 -17.20 16.09
CA ASN A 48 -7.83 -16.54 14.85
C ASN A 48 -9.06 -15.65 15.06
N TYR A 49 -10.03 -16.13 15.84
CA TYR A 49 -11.27 -15.42 16.14
C TYR A 49 -11.20 -14.87 17.55
N PHE A 50 -11.07 -13.53 17.63
CA PHE A 50 -10.94 -12.83 18.90
C PHE A 50 -11.73 -11.51 18.87
N PRO A 51 -12.85 -11.40 19.62
CA PRO A 51 -13.68 -10.19 19.62
C PRO A 51 -12.94 -9.00 20.24
N MET A 52 -12.89 -7.88 19.50
CA MET A 52 -12.20 -6.65 19.92
C MET A 52 -13.13 -5.43 19.86
N PRO A 53 -12.92 -4.42 20.72
CA PRO A 53 -13.64 -3.16 20.67
C PRO A 53 -13.50 -2.46 19.30
N LYS A 54 -14.56 -1.78 18.85
CA LYS A 54 -14.66 -1.14 17.52
C LYS A 54 -13.44 -0.31 17.14
N TRP A 55 -12.95 0.53 18.04
CA TRP A 55 -11.83 1.45 17.74
C TRP A 55 -10.47 0.74 17.71
N VAL A 56 -10.32 -0.37 18.41
CA VAL A 56 -9.13 -1.23 18.31
C VAL A 56 -9.12 -1.93 16.96
N VAL A 57 -10.27 -2.46 16.51
CA VAL A 57 -10.40 -3.07 15.18
C VAL A 57 -10.19 -2.03 14.08
N PHE A 58 -10.72 -0.81 14.24
CA PHE A 58 -10.46 0.29 13.32
C PHE A 58 -8.96 0.57 13.19
N GLY A 59 -8.25 0.74 14.31
CA GLY A 59 -6.81 0.99 14.30
C GLY A 59 -6.01 -0.14 13.66
N HIS A 60 -6.35 -1.40 13.97
CA HIS A 60 -5.73 -2.57 13.35
C HIS A 60 -6.00 -2.62 11.84
N HIS A 61 -7.24 -2.43 11.42
CA HIS A 61 -7.62 -2.45 10.01
C HIS A 61 -6.93 -1.32 9.23
N PHE A 62 -6.98 -0.09 9.75
CA PHE A 62 -6.30 1.07 9.16
C PHE A 62 -4.79 0.83 9.03
N ALA A 63 -4.15 0.33 10.09
CA ALA A 63 -2.71 0.06 10.05
C ALA A 63 -2.34 -1.04 9.04
N ALA A 64 -3.24 -2.02 8.81
CA ALA A 64 -3.02 -3.10 7.87
C ALA A 64 -3.23 -2.67 6.41
N ILE A 65 -4.23 -1.81 6.12
CA ILE A 65 -4.50 -1.32 4.77
C ILE A 65 -3.57 -0.18 4.37
N ALA A 66 -3.32 0.78 5.27
CA ALA A 66 -2.45 1.92 5.02
C ALA A 66 -0.97 1.47 5.00
N GLY A 67 -0.55 0.89 3.89
CA GLY A 67 0.85 0.62 3.56
C GLY A 67 1.53 1.84 2.95
N ALA A 68 2.64 1.66 2.23
CA ALA A 68 3.31 2.76 1.53
C ALA A 68 2.58 3.25 0.27
N GLY A 69 1.64 2.45 -0.26
CA GLY A 69 0.90 2.82 -1.47
C GLY A 69 0.23 4.20 -1.43
N PRO A 70 -0.50 4.54 -0.33
CA PRO A 70 -1.12 5.86 -0.18
C PRO A 70 -0.12 7.02 -0.05
N LEU A 71 1.12 6.75 0.29
CA LEU A 71 2.17 7.76 0.38
C LEU A 71 2.87 7.94 -0.97
N VAL A 72 3.36 6.86 -1.53
CA VAL A 72 4.21 6.84 -2.73
C VAL A 72 3.42 7.11 -4.03
N GLY A 73 2.26 6.48 -4.18
CA GLY A 73 1.45 6.60 -5.40
C GLY A 73 1.12 8.05 -5.78
N PRO A 74 0.53 8.83 -4.87
CA PRO A 74 0.24 10.25 -5.11
C PRO A 74 1.48 11.08 -5.41
N VAL A 75 2.60 10.81 -4.74
CA VAL A 75 3.87 11.50 -4.97
C VAL A 75 4.38 11.25 -6.37
N LEU A 76 4.41 10.00 -6.85
CA LEU A 76 4.82 9.68 -8.21
C LEU A 76 3.87 10.29 -9.26
N ALA A 77 2.56 10.27 -8.96
CA ALA A 77 1.54 10.83 -9.85
C ALA A 77 1.55 12.36 -9.94
N ALA A 78 2.22 13.05 -9.02
CA ALA A 78 2.42 14.51 -9.07
C ALA A 78 3.08 14.98 -10.37
N GLN A 79 3.75 14.09 -11.12
CA GLN A 79 4.20 14.35 -12.48
C GLN A 79 3.11 14.90 -13.39
N PHE A 80 1.86 14.45 -13.24
CA PHE A 80 0.72 14.90 -14.05
C PHE A 80 0.14 16.25 -13.60
N GLY A 81 0.65 16.80 -12.51
CA GLY A 81 0.14 17.97 -11.81
C GLY A 81 -0.61 17.61 -10.53
N PHE A 82 -1.00 18.64 -9.77
CA PHE A 82 -1.70 18.45 -8.49
C PHE A 82 -3.14 17.95 -8.64
N MET A 83 -3.91 18.57 -9.54
CA MET A 83 -5.36 18.35 -9.63
C MET A 83 -5.78 16.94 -10.06
N PRO A 84 -5.13 16.28 -11.03
CA PRO A 84 -5.55 14.94 -11.44
C PRO A 84 -5.51 13.93 -10.30
N GLY A 85 -4.40 13.92 -9.54
CA GLY A 85 -4.24 13.04 -8.38
C GLY A 85 -5.24 13.36 -7.28
N PHE A 86 -5.42 14.64 -6.97
CA PHE A 86 -6.36 15.10 -5.95
C PHE A 86 -7.81 14.67 -6.26
N ILE A 87 -8.28 14.91 -7.49
CA ILE A 87 -9.64 14.53 -7.91
C ILE A 87 -9.82 13.01 -7.87
N TRP A 88 -8.83 12.26 -8.39
CA TRP A 88 -8.94 10.80 -8.40
C TRP A 88 -8.99 10.22 -6.99
N MET A 89 -8.19 10.71 -6.05
CA MET A 89 -8.23 10.24 -4.66
C MET A 89 -9.59 10.50 -4.02
N LEU A 90 -10.21 11.67 -4.24
CA LEU A 90 -11.55 11.96 -3.71
C LEU A 90 -12.63 11.07 -4.33
N VAL A 91 -12.71 11.05 -5.66
CA VAL A 91 -13.76 10.30 -6.37
C VAL A 91 -13.57 8.80 -6.18
N GLY A 92 -12.34 8.31 -6.36
CA GLY A 92 -12.00 6.90 -6.25
C GLY A 92 -12.26 6.36 -4.85
N ALA A 93 -11.83 7.07 -3.81
CA ALA A 93 -12.05 6.64 -2.42
C ALA A 93 -13.54 6.58 -2.06
N VAL A 94 -14.34 7.56 -2.51
CA VAL A 94 -15.77 7.60 -2.20
C VAL A 94 -16.56 6.61 -3.05
N MET A 95 -16.33 6.57 -4.36
CA MET A 95 -17.18 5.78 -5.27
C MET A 95 -16.72 4.33 -5.44
N ALA A 96 -15.45 4.06 -5.20
CA ALA A 96 -14.86 2.75 -5.43
C ALA A 96 -14.25 2.14 -4.15
N GLY A 97 -13.25 2.75 -3.53
CA GLY A 97 -12.49 2.18 -2.43
C GLY A 97 -13.33 1.85 -1.21
N GLY A 98 -14.05 2.81 -0.67
CA GLY A 98 -14.89 2.58 0.51
C GLY A 98 -16.08 1.65 0.23
N VAL A 99 -16.61 1.63 -1.00
CA VAL A 99 -17.64 0.65 -1.42
C VAL A 99 -17.06 -0.76 -1.44
N HIS A 100 -15.88 -0.90 -2.06
CA HIS A 100 -15.14 -2.15 -2.14
C HIS A 100 -14.89 -2.73 -0.75
N ASP A 101 -14.30 -1.94 0.15
CA ASP A 101 -13.94 -2.37 1.50
C ASP A 101 -15.18 -2.75 2.32
N LEU A 102 -16.23 -1.92 2.24
CA LEU A 102 -17.48 -2.13 2.95
C LEU A 102 -18.19 -3.42 2.52
N VAL A 103 -18.30 -3.66 1.21
CA VAL A 103 -19.01 -4.83 0.67
C VAL A 103 -18.23 -6.12 0.94
N ILE A 104 -16.90 -6.11 0.75
CA ILE A 104 -16.08 -7.30 0.98
C ILE A 104 -16.01 -7.66 2.46
N LEU A 105 -15.85 -6.68 3.35
CA LEU A 105 -15.86 -6.94 4.80
C LEU A 105 -17.22 -7.50 5.26
N THR A 106 -18.33 -6.96 4.73
CA THR A 106 -19.68 -7.48 5.04
C THR A 106 -19.84 -8.90 4.51
N ALA A 107 -19.44 -9.16 3.25
CA ALA A 107 -19.48 -10.48 2.66
C ALA A 107 -18.67 -11.48 3.50
N SER A 108 -17.43 -11.14 3.84
CA SER A 108 -16.58 -12.02 4.64
C SER A 108 -17.16 -12.30 6.04
N MET A 109 -17.71 -11.29 6.71
CA MET A 109 -18.40 -11.52 8.00
C MET A 109 -19.56 -12.51 7.88
N ARG A 110 -20.37 -12.40 6.82
CA ARG A 110 -21.51 -13.32 6.58
C ARG A 110 -21.07 -14.70 6.12
N TYR A 111 -19.84 -14.85 5.65
CA TYR A 111 -19.18 -16.12 5.34
C TYR A 111 -18.16 -16.54 6.41
N ASP A 112 -18.41 -16.26 7.67
CA ASP A 112 -17.59 -16.72 8.80
C ASP A 112 -16.12 -16.26 8.75
N GLY A 113 -15.86 -15.08 8.21
CA GLY A 113 -14.49 -14.56 8.08
C GLY A 113 -13.65 -15.29 7.04
N LYS A 114 -14.29 -15.88 6.01
CA LYS A 114 -13.60 -16.59 4.93
C LYS A 114 -12.83 -15.63 4.02
N SER A 115 -11.77 -16.16 3.40
CA SER A 115 -10.93 -15.43 2.46
C SER A 115 -11.68 -15.05 1.18
N LEU A 116 -11.12 -14.07 0.44
CA LEU A 116 -11.67 -13.63 -0.85
C LEU A 116 -11.86 -14.79 -1.84
N ALA A 117 -10.94 -15.76 -1.86
CA ALA A 117 -11.02 -16.92 -2.72
C ALA A 117 -12.19 -17.85 -2.35
N GLU A 118 -12.43 -18.05 -1.05
CA GLU A 118 -13.56 -18.86 -0.57
C GLU A 118 -14.91 -18.17 -0.82
N ILE A 119 -14.94 -16.83 -0.72
CA ILE A 119 -16.14 -16.04 -1.09
C ILE A 119 -16.38 -16.14 -2.60
N ALA A 120 -15.33 -16.03 -3.43
CA ALA A 120 -15.44 -16.21 -4.89
C ALA A 120 -15.96 -17.61 -5.26
N LYS A 121 -15.51 -18.64 -4.53
CA LYS A 121 -16.02 -20.01 -4.69
C LYS A 121 -17.50 -20.13 -4.37
N ALA A 122 -17.95 -19.50 -3.30
CA ALA A 122 -19.35 -19.53 -2.87
C ALA A 122 -20.26 -18.71 -3.79
N GLU A 123 -19.83 -17.49 -4.15
CA GLU A 123 -20.65 -16.53 -4.87
C GLU A 123 -20.62 -16.71 -6.40
N ILE A 124 -19.52 -17.23 -6.96
CA ILE A 124 -19.36 -17.38 -8.42
C ILE A 124 -19.25 -18.88 -8.77
N SER A 125 -18.08 -19.49 -8.54
CA SER A 125 -17.85 -20.92 -8.84
C SER A 125 -16.57 -21.45 -8.17
N SER A 126 -16.45 -22.78 -8.06
CA SER A 126 -15.22 -23.43 -7.55
C SER A 126 -13.99 -23.08 -8.41
N PHE A 127 -14.16 -22.96 -9.73
CA PHE A 127 -13.14 -22.53 -10.65
C PHE A 127 -12.67 -21.09 -10.35
N SER A 128 -13.60 -20.16 -10.14
CA SER A 128 -13.29 -18.76 -9.75
C SER A 128 -12.51 -18.70 -8.44
N GLY A 129 -12.87 -19.53 -7.43
CA GLY A 129 -12.13 -19.58 -6.17
C GLY A 129 -10.66 -20.00 -6.37
N THR A 130 -10.41 -21.02 -7.20
CA THR A 130 -9.03 -21.48 -7.50
C THR A 130 -8.23 -20.42 -8.25
N ILE A 131 -8.81 -19.80 -9.28
CA ILE A 131 -8.13 -18.73 -10.04
C ILE A 131 -7.84 -17.54 -9.13
N THR A 132 -8.80 -17.17 -8.24
CA THR A 132 -8.59 -16.09 -7.26
C THR A 132 -7.39 -16.38 -6.35
N SER A 133 -7.23 -17.61 -5.86
CA SER A 133 -6.07 -17.98 -5.02
C SER A 133 -4.74 -17.81 -5.76
N VAL A 134 -4.67 -18.23 -7.02
CA VAL A 134 -3.47 -18.08 -7.85
C VAL A 134 -3.18 -16.60 -8.13
N ALA A 135 -4.21 -15.84 -8.53
CA ALA A 135 -4.07 -14.41 -8.80
C ALA A 135 -3.59 -13.65 -7.55
N VAL A 136 -4.16 -13.94 -6.37
CA VAL A 136 -3.76 -13.32 -5.09
C VAL A 136 -2.29 -13.58 -4.79
N LEU A 137 -1.80 -14.81 -4.98
CA LEU A 137 -0.39 -15.13 -4.72
C LEU A 137 0.57 -14.32 -5.62
N ILE A 138 0.28 -14.27 -6.92
CA ILE A 138 1.09 -13.52 -7.88
C ILE A 138 1.06 -12.02 -7.55
N ILE A 139 -0.13 -11.49 -7.28
CA ILE A 139 -0.32 -10.08 -6.93
C ILE A 139 0.43 -9.71 -5.66
N LEU A 140 0.42 -10.58 -4.63
CA LEU A 140 1.17 -10.35 -3.40
C LEU A 140 2.68 -10.28 -3.66
N ILE A 141 3.24 -11.19 -4.48
CA ILE A 141 4.66 -11.17 -4.84
C ILE A 141 5.03 -9.84 -5.53
N ILE A 142 4.21 -9.41 -6.49
CA ILE A 142 4.41 -8.15 -7.20
C ILE A 142 4.27 -6.95 -6.27
N ALA A 143 3.29 -6.96 -5.36
CA ALA A 143 3.08 -5.89 -4.40
C ALA A 143 4.26 -5.75 -3.45
N LEU A 144 4.78 -6.86 -2.93
CA LEU A 144 5.96 -6.86 -2.06
C LEU A 144 7.20 -6.35 -2.79
N ALA A 145 7.38 -6.72 -4.05
CA ALA A 145 8.46 -6.20 -4.88
C ALA A 145 8.34 -4.68 -5.12
N GLY A 146 7.14 -4.21 -5.47
CA GLY A 146 6.87 -2.78 -5.67
C GLY A 146 7.15 -1.93 -4.43
N LEU A 147 6.74 -2.41 -3.27
CA LEU A 147 7.01 -1.75 -1.99
C LEU A 147 8.49 -1.84 -1.61
N GLY A 148 9.11 -3.00 -1.79
CA GLY A 148 10.50 -3.23 -1.43
C GLY A 148 11.48 -2.37 -2.22
N VAL A 149 11.24 -2.14 -3.52
CA VAL A 149 12.10 -1.28 -4.34
C VAL A 149 12.12 0.18 -3.85
N VAL A 150 11.01 0.65 -3.29
CA VAL A 150 10.92 2.01 -2.72
C VAL A 150 11.81 2.15 -1.49
N VAL A 151 11.74 1.19 -0.55
CA VAL A 151 12.61 1.18 0.66
C VAL A 151 14.07 1.08 0.27
N VAL A 152 14.41 0.16 -0.63
CA VAL A 152 15.79 -0.01 -1.08
C VAL A 152 16.35 1.28 -1.68
N ASN A 153 15.58 1.98 -2.51
CA ASN A 153 16.02 3.25 -3.09
C ASN A 153 16.09 4.39 -2.06
N ALA A 154 15.21 4.39 -1.06
CA ALA A 154 15.24 5.39 0.01
C ALA A 154 16.44 5.24 0.95
N LEU A 155 16.90 4.00 1.17
CA LEU A 155 18.01 3.69 2.08
C LEU A 155 19.38 3.57 1.37
N ALA A 156 19.41 3.44 0.04
CA ALA A 156 20.65 3.31 -0.70
C ALA A 156 21.57 4.52 -0.45
N GLU A 157 22.84 4.24 -0.13
CA GLU A 157 23.86 5.25 0.19
C GLU A 157 23.49 6.20 1.36
N SER A 158 22.54 5.79 2.23
CA SER A 158 22.13 6.55 3.42
C SER A 158 22.52 5.79 4.70
N SER A 159 23.67 6.14 5.28
CA SER A 159 24.15 5.51 6.50
C SER A 159 23.26 5.82 7.71
N TRP A 160 22.80 7.06 7.83
CA TRP A 160 21.86 7.46 8.89
C TRP A 160 20.52 6.72 8.78
N GLY A 161 19.89 6.72 7.57
CA GLY A 161 18.63 6.02 7.32
C GLY A 161 18.74 4.52 7.62
N THR A 162 19.78 3.88 7.12
CA THR A 162 20.03 2.44 7.32
C THR A 162 20.26 2.10 8.79
N PHE A 163 21.06 2.90 9.51
CA PHE A 163 21.24 2.73 10.96
C PHE A 163 19.91 2.80 11.70
N THR A 164 19.12 3.83 11.42
CA THR A 164 17.83 4.04 12.10
C THR A 164 16.88 2.87 11.88
N ILE A 165 16.79 2.38 10.63
CA ILE A 165 15.94 1.22 10.30
C ILE A 165 16.47 -0.07 10.93
N ALA A 166 17.78 -0.31 10.90
CA ALA A 166 18.39 -1.47 11.55
C ALA A 166 18.09 -1.48 13.05
N ALA A 167 18.14 -0.32 13.71
CA ALA A 167 17.82 -0.18 15.14
C ALA A 167 16.36 -0.58 15.47
N THR A 168 15.41 -0.45 14.53
CA THR A 168 14.01 -0.85 14.76
C THR A 168 13.87 -2.34 15.05
N ILE A 169 14.78 -3.20 14.55
CA ILE A 169 14.72 -4.65 14.73
C ILE A 169 14.97 -5.04 16.19
N PRO A 170 16.12 -4.70 16.82
CA PRO A 170 16.35 -5.00 18.23
C PRO A 170 15.34 -4.30 19.16
N ILE A 171 14.88 -3.09 18.81
CA ILE A 171 13.83 -2.39 19.57
C ILE A 171 12.53 -3.22 19.57
N ALA A 172 12.09 -3.72 18.41
CA ALA A 172 10.90 -4.55 18.31
C ALA A 172 11.04 -5.86 19.08
N ILE A 173 12.19 -6.54 18.98
CA ILE A 173 12.47 -7.76 19.75
C ILE A 173 12.42 -7.48 21.25
N PHE A 174 13.05 -6.40 21.70
CA PHE A 174 13.03 -5.97 23.11
C PHE A 174 11.59 -5.71 23.58
N MET A 175 10.78 -4.99 22.80
CA MET A 175 9.37 -4.75 23.11
C MET A 175 8.57 -6.06 23.19
N GLY A 176 8.83 -7.00 22.27
CA GLY A 176 8.21 -8.33 22.28
C GLY A 176 8.54 -9.09 23.57
N LEU A 177 9.80 -9.13 23.94
CA LEU A 177 10.23 -9.76 25.20
C LEU A 177 9.61 -9.06 26.41
N TRP A 178 9.54 -7.71 26.40
CA TRP A 178 8.91 -6.94 27.48
C TRP A 178 7.44 -7.30 27.66
N MET A 179 6.66 -7.24 26.57
CA MET A 179 5.21 -7.47 26.60
C MET A 179 4.80 -8.92 26.88
N PHE A 180 5.57 -9.89 26.35
CA PHE A 180 5.16 -11.30 26.39
C PHE A 180 5.92 -12.13 27.44
N LYS A 181 7.13 -11.72 27.87
CA LYS A 181 7.96 -12.48 28.80
C LYS A 181 8.17 -11.76 30.14
N PHE A 182 8.66 -10.51 30.14
CA PHE A 182 9.05 -9.80 31.37
C PHE A 182 7.86 -9.15 32.08
N ARG A 183 7.06 -8.36 31.37
CA ARG A 183 5.90 -7.62 31.90
C ARG A 183 4.64 -7.88 31.09
N LYS A 184 4.10 -9.09 31.23
CA LYS A 184 2.94 -9.55 30.45
C LYS A 184 1.77 -8.56 30.52
N GLY A 185 1.32 -8.10 29.33
CA GLY A 185 0.16 -7.21 29.19
C GLY A 185 0.44 -5.72 29.41
N ARG A 186 1.65 -5.29 29.74
CA ARG A 186 2.02 -3.89 29.90
C ARG A 186 2.37 -3.23 28.56
N THR A 187 1.37 -3.16 27.68
CA THR A 187 1.54 -2.64 26.32
C THR A 187 1.89 -1.15 26.29
N VAL A 188 1.31 -0.33 27.18
CA VAL A 188 1.59 1.12 27.25
C VAL A 188 3.04 1.40 27.63
N GLU A 189 3.59 0.67 28.62
CA GLU A 189 4.99 0.81 29.00
C GLU A 189 5.92 0.47 27.83
N ALA A 190 5.68 -0.66 27.17
CA ALA A 190 6.43 -1.08 25.99
C ALA A 190 6.36 -0.05 24.85
N THR A 191 5.20 0.58 24.65
CA THR A 191 5.02 1.64 23.66
C THR A 191 5.87 2.86 23.96
N ILE A 192 5.81 3.36 25.19
CA ILE A 192 6.59 4.54 25.61
C ILE A 192 8.08 4.26 25.41
N ILE A 193 8.56 3.09 25.87
CA ILE A 193 9.96 2.68 25.70
C ILE A 193 10.32 2.59 24.21
N GLY A 194 9.48 1.96 23.40
CA GLY A 194 9.70 1.82 21.96
C GLY A 194 9.78 3.16 21.23
N VAL A 195 8.87 4.08 21.52
CA VAL A 195 8.86 5.44 20.92
C VAL A 195 10.11 6.22 21.35
N ILE A 196 10.51 6.14 22.64
CA ILE A 196 11.73 6.79 23.12
C ILE A 196 12.96 6.22 22.41
N LEU A 197 13.09 4.90 22.34
CA LEU A 197 14.23 4.25 21.68
C LEU A 197 14.30 4.55 20.18
N LEU A 198 13.14 4.62 19.48
CA LEU A 198 13.10 5.04 18.08
C LEU A 198 13.52 6.49 17.90
N SER A 199 13.05 7.39 18.77
CA SER A 199 13.44 8.79 18.74
C SER A 199 14.94 8.95 18.99
N LEU A 200 15.49 8.21 19.93
CA LEU A 200 16.93 8.16 20.17
C LEU A 200 17.70 7.61 18.96
N ALA A 201 17.18 6.56 18.28
CA ALA A 201 17.81 6.03 17.08
C ALA A 201 17.88 7.07 15.95
N VAL A 202 16.84 7.88 15.76
CA VAL A 202 16.85 9.01 14.80
C VAL A 202 17.89 10.04 15.23
N ILE A 203 17.91 10.46 16.49
CA ILE A 203 18.81 11.50 17.01
C ILE A 203 20.28 11.05 16.91
N TYR A 204 20.59 9.85 17.38
CA TYR A 204 21.96 9.33 17.36
C TYR A 204 22.43 8.91 15.97
N GLY A 205 21.51 8.59 15.05
CA GLY A 205 21.81 8.31 13.65
C GLY A 205 22.56 9.44 12.95
N LYS A 206 22.38 10.70 13.39
CA LYS A 206 23.14 11.87 12.90
C LYS A 206 24.64 11.72 13.04
N TYR A 207 25.10 11.00 14.03
CA TYR A 207 26.52 10.82 14.31
C TYR A 207 27.15 9.64 13.56
N VAL A 208 26.37 8.91 12.76
CA VAL A 208 26.87 7.78 11.94
C VAL A 208 27.63 8.27 10.71
N PRO A 209 27.10 9.21 9.89
CA PRO A 209 27.86 9.79 8.79
C PRO A 209 29.14 10.48 9.29
N GLY A 210 30.26 10.25 8.62
CA GLY A 210 31.58 10.76 9.00
C GLY A 210 32.24 10.06 10.18
N SER A 211 31.59 9.06 10.80
CA SER A 211 32.17 8.26 11.89
C SER A 211 32.92 7.02 11.35
N PRO A 212 33.78 6.38 12.16
CA PRO A 212 34.42 5.11 11.80
C PRO A 212 33.43 3.96 11.50
N TYR A 213 32.18 4.12 11.91
CA TYR A 213 31.11 3.11 11.72
C TYR A 213 30.25 3.36 10.48
N GLU A 214 30.47 4.44 9.73
CA GLU A 214 29.67 4.81 8.56
C GLU A 214 29.60 3.68 7.53
N SER A 215 30.74 3.02 7.25
CA SER A 215 30.81 1.91 6.29
C SER A 215 29.97 0.68 6.68
N TRP A 216 29.61 0.55 7.96
CA TRP A 216 28.75 -0.55 8.42
C TRP A 216 27.27 -0.34 8.08
N PHE A 217 26.91 0.88 7.72
CA PHE A 217 25.52 1.27 7.43
C PHE A 217 25.35 1.90 6.05
N THR A 218 26.42 2.01 5.26
CA THR A 218 26.36 2.50 3.88
C THR A 218 26.39 1.31 2.93
N PHE A 219 25.28 1.08 2.25
CA PHE A 219 25.12 -0.05 1.34
C PHE A 219 24.58 0.41 0.00
N ASP A 220 25.05 -0.26 -1.05
CA ASP A 220 24.48 -0.12 -2.39
C ASP A 220 23.10 -0.81 -2.49
N ARG A 221 22.37 -0.49 -3.54
CA ARG A 221 21.02 -1.01 -3.79
C ARG A 221 20.94 -2.54 -3.81
N LYS A 222 21.94 -3.21 -4.38
CA LYS A 222 21.95 -4.69 -4.48
C LYS A 222 22.13 -5.35 -3.13
N THR A 223 23.05 -4.86 -2.34
CA THR A 223 23.30 -5.33 -0.97
C THR A 223 22.09 -5.12 -0.08
N LEU A 224 21.45 -3.93 -0.14
CA LEU A 224 20.21 -3.66 0.59
C LEU A 224 19.07 -4.60 0.17
N THR A 225 18.98 -4.95 -1.11
CA THR A 225 17.98 -5.92 -1.58
C THR A 225 18.18 -7.29 -0.96
N ILE A 226 19.43 -7.76 -0.88
CA ILE A 226 19.76 -9.06 -0.25
C ILE A 226 19.47 -9.00 1.26
N MET A 227 19.83 -7.91 1.94
CA MET A 227 19.53 -7.70 3.35
C MET A 227 18.04 -7.69 3.64
N LEU A 228 17.24 -6.99 2.80
CA LEU A 228 15.78 -6.96 2.89
C LEU A 228 15.17 -8.34 2.67
N ALA A 229 15.70 -9.10 1.71
CA ALA A 229 15.28 -10.48 1.45
C ALA A 229 15.58 -11.39 2.66
N GLY A 230 16.79 -11.32 3.20
CA GLY A 230 17.16 -12.03 4.43
C GLY A 230 16.25 -11.66 5.61
N TYR A 231 16.00 -10.36 5.81
CA TYR A 231 15.07 -9.88 6.82
C TYR A 231 13.66 -10.45 6.63
N GLY A 232 13.09 -10.36 5.41
CA GLY A 232 11.75 -10.89 5.11
C GLY A 232 11.62 -12.40 5.31
N PHE A 233 12.70 -13.16 5.03
CA PHE A 233 12.77 -14.58 5.32
C PHE A 233 12.64 -14.86 6.82
N PHE A 234 13.46 -14.21 7.65
CA PHE A 234 13.40 -14.38 9.10
C PHE A 234 12.08 -13.90 9.70
N ALA A 235 11.55 -12.75 9.26
CA ALA A 235 10.27 -12.22 9.71
C ALA A 235 9.10 -13.17 9.37
N SER A 236 9.15 -13.84 8.20
CA SER A 236 8.16 -14.84 7.82
C SER A 236 8.29 -16.16 8.58
N ALA A 237 9.51 -16.60 8.90
CA ALA A 237 9.79 -17.89 9.52
C ALA A 237 9.65 -17.87 11.05
N LEU A 238 10.01 -16.74 11.70
CA LEU A 238 9.98 -16.60 13.15
C LEU A 238 8.56 -16.57 13.73
N PRO A 239 8.40 -16.92 15.03
CA PRO A 239 7.11 -16.77 15.72
C PRO A 239 6.61 -15.32 15.68
N VAL A 240 5.30 -15.15 15.47
CA VAL A 240 4.65 -13.83 15.31
C VAL A 240 4.91 -12.91 16.51
N TRP A 241 4.88 -13.45 17.73
CA TRP A 241 5.02 -12.66 18.97
C TRP A 241 6.42 -12.07 19.18
N LEU A 242 7.46 -12.63 18.54
CA LEU A 242 8.84 -12.22 18.79
C LEU A 242 9.21 -10.95 18.02
N LEU A 243 8.84 -10.85 16.75
CA LEU A 243 9.23 -9.74 15.86
C LEU A 243 8.01 -9.06 15.23
N LEU A 244 7.12 -9.80 14.58
CA LEU A 244 6.03 -9.25 13.78
C LEU A 244 5.05 -8.43 14.63
N SER A 245 4.45 -9.03 15.66
CA SER A 245 3.43 -8.38 16.47
C SER A 245 3.92 -7.12 17.21
N PRO A 246 5.09 -7.10 17.88
CA PRO A 246 5.61 -5.89 18.50
C PRO A 246 5.93 -4.79 17.50
N ARG A 247 6.46 -5.17 16.32
CA ARG A 247 6.81 -4.22 15.27
C ARG A 247 5.58 -3.62 14.61
N ASP A 248 4.56 -4.43 14.30
CA ASP A 248 3.29 -3.96 13.76
C ASP A 248 2.60 -3.01 14.73
N TYR A 249 2.63 -3.32 16.02
CA TYR A 249 2.07 -2.47 17.05
C TYR A 249 2.77 -1.11 17.13
N LEU A 250 4.11 -1.11 17.18
CA LEU A 250 4.92 0.12 17.17
C LEU A 250 4.69 0.93 15.89
N SER A 251 4.70 0.26 14.74
CA SER A 251 4.43 0.87 13.45
C SER A 251 3.04 1.51 13.40
N SER A 252 2.00 0.87 13.94
CA SER A 252 0.64 1.40 13.94
C SER A 252 0.53 2.70 14.71
N ILE A 253 1.17 2.80 15.87
CA ILE A 253 1.20 4.02 16.68
C ILE A 253 1.97 5.12 15.97
N MET A 254 3.14 4.80 15.42
CA MET A 254 3.95 5.75 14.65
C MET A 254 3.20 6.24 13.42
N LYS A 255 2.49 5.35 12.71
CA LYS A 255 1.64 5.71 11.56
C LYS A 255 0.63 6.79 11.92
N LEU A 256 -0.18 6.55 12.95
CA LEU A 256 -1.20 7.49 13.38
C LEU A 256 -0.59 8.82 13.87
N ALA A 257 0.49 8.76 14.65
CA ALA A 257 1.15 9.95 15.17
C ALA A 257 1.74 10.83 14.05
N VAL A 258 2.45 10.24 13.09
CA VAL A 258 3.09 10.99 12.00
C VAL A 258 2.06 11.57 11.04
N ILE A 259 1.01 10.83 10.72
CA ILE A 259 -0.08 11.32 9.88
C ILE A 259 -0.79 12.50 10.54
N LEU A 260 -1.08 12.38 11.83
CA LEU A 260 -1.69 13.47 12.60
C LEU A 260 -0.76 14.69 12.65
N MET A 261 0.54 14.46 12.88
CA MET A 261 1.55 15.52 12.90
C MET A 261 1.65 16.22 11.54
N LEU A 262 1.63 15.47 10.42
CA LEU A 262 1.62 16.03 9.09
C LEU A 262 0.35 16.86 8.82
N ALA A 263 -0.81 16.34 9.20
CA ALA A 263 -2.07 17.08 9.07
C ALA A 263 -2.04 18.40 9.86
N VAL A 264 -1.59 18.35 11.11
CA VAL A 264 -1.45 19.55 11.97
C VAL A 264 -0.39 20.49 11.38
N GLY A 265 0.74 19.98 10.92
CA GLY A 265 1.78 20.78 10.27
C GLY A 265 1.27 21.52 9.03
N ILE A 266 0.52 20.83 8.17
CA ILE A 266 -0.10 21.46 6.99
C ILE A 266 -1.11 22.54 7.40
N ILE A 267 -1.90 22.31 8.44
CA ILE A 267 -2.86 23.32 8.96
C ILE A 267 -2.15 24.56 9.50
N ILE A 268 -1.05 24.38 10.24
CA ILE A 268 -0.30 25.50 10.83
C ILE A 268 0.45 26.28 9.76
N VAL A 269 1.14 25.58 8.87
CA VAL A 269 2.04 26.19 7.87
C VAL A 269 1.29 26.67 6.63
N ALA A 270 0.15 26.04 6.29
CA ALA A 270 -0.63 26.30 5.08
C ALA A 270 0.25 26.36 3.82
N PRO A 271 1.03 25.29 3.51
CA PRO A 271 2.07 25.34 2.51
C PRO A 271 1.52 25.72 1.13
N GLU A 272 2.35 26.37 0.34
CA GLU A 272 2.03 26.66 -1.04
C GLU A 272 2.30 25.45 -1.92
N ILE A 273 1.31 25.04 -2.72
CA ILE A 273 1.44 24.04 -3.77
C ILE A 273 2.14 24.72 -4.96
N LYS A 274 3.40 24.34 -5.23
CA LYS A 274 4.24 24.88 -6.28
C LYS A 274 4.10 24.12 -7.60
N MET A 275 3.70 22.84 -7.53
CA MET A 275 3.37 22.06 -8.73
C MET A 275 2.15 22.67 -9.41
N PRO A 276 2.14 22.85 -10.75
CA PRO A 276 0.97 23.35 -11.47
C PRO A 276 -0.22 22.41 -11.34
N SER A 277 -1.43 22.92 -11.57
CA SER A 277 -2.66 22.14 -11.55
C SER A 277 -2.60 20.95 -12.51
N PHE A 278 -2.12 21.19 -13.71
CA PHE A 278 -1.86 20.18 -14.76
C PHE A 278 -0.49 20.43 -15.36
N THR A 279 0.20 19.35 -15.74
CA THR A 279 1.44 19.41 -16.52
C THR A 279 1.19 18.88 -17.92
N PRO A 280 2.02 19.22 -18.92
CA PRO A 280 1.92 18.63 -20.26
C PRO A 280 2.12 17.10 -20.28
N PHE A 281 2.69 16.52 -19.23
CA PHE A 281 2.85 15.07 -19.09
C PHE A 281 1.53 14.28 -19.00
N ILE A 282 0.38 14.95 -18.90
CA ILE A 282 -0.93 14.31 -19.07
C ILE A 282 -1.07 13.62 -20.44
N HIS A 283 -0.34 14.08 -21.43
CA HIS A 283 -0.26 13.49 -22.77
C HIS A 283 0.83 12.41 -22.91
N GLY A 284 1.56 12.12 -21.84
CA GLY A 284 2.67 11.16 -21.81
C GLY A 284 4.04 11.83 -21.90
N GLY A 285 5.08 11.01 -22.08
CA GLY A 285 6.46 11.49 -22.23
C GLY A 285 7.10 12.01 -20.94
N GLY A 286 6.52 11.73 -19.77
CA GLY A 286 7.08 12.16 -18.49
C GLY A 286 8.25 11.30 -18.00
N PRO A 287 9.18 11.90 -17.22
CA PRO A 287 10.38 11.19 -16.79
C PRO A 287 10.18 10.23 -15.63
N VAL A 288 9.15 10.42 -14.77
CA VAL A 288 8.91 9.60 -13.56
C VAL A 288 8.06 8.39 -13.91
N ILE A 289 6.87 8.61 -14.49
CA ILE A 289 5.92 7.57 -14.89
C ILE A 289 5.81 7.57 -16.42
N PRO A 290 6.00 6.42 -17.08
CA PRO A 290 5.80 6.33 -18.51
C PRO A 290 4.31 6.41 -18.87
N GLY A 291 4.00 7.06 -20.00
CA GLY A 291 2.65 7.05 -20.57
C GLY A 291 1.78 8.24 -20.19
N THR A 292 0.55 8.17 -20.69
CA THR A 292 -0.46 9.24 -20.59
C THR A 292 -1.21 9.21 -19.24
N LEU A 293 -1.94 10.28 -18.93
CA LEU A 293 -2.78 10.36 -17.74
C LEU A 293 -3.68 9.12 -17.58
N PHE A 294 -4.45 8.79 -18.63
CA PHE A 294 -5.17 7.53 -18.69
C PHE A 294 -4.34 6.48 -19.44
N PRO A 295 -4.08 5.33 -18.85
CA PRO A 295 -4.54 4.80 -17.56
C PRO A 295 -3.56 5.05 -16.38
N TYR A 296 -2.39 5.67 -16.61
CA TYR A 296 -1.28 5.62 -15.67
C TYR A 296 -1.51 6.37 -14.36
N LEU A 297 -2.24 7.48 -14.35
CA LEU A 297 -2.62 8.14 -13.10
C LEU A 297 -3.34 7.16 -12.17
N PHE A 298 -4.33 6.47 -12.73
CA PHE A 298 -5.24 5.60 -11.99
C PHE A 298 -4.54 4.39 -11.42
N ILE A 299 -3.66 3.74 -12.19
CA ILE A 299 -2.89 2.58 -11.70
C ILE A 299 -1.75 3.00 -10.76
N THR A 300 -1.24 4.23 -10.86
CA THR A 300 -0.19 4.74 -9.98
C THR A 300 -0.74 5.09 -8.60
N ILE A 301 -1.89 5.79 -8.55
CA ILE A 301 -2.62 6.06 -7.31
C ILE A 301 -3.65 4.94 -7.11
N ALA A 302 -3.18 3.74 -6.82
CA ALA A 302 -4.08 2.65 -6.49
C ALA A 302 -4.57 2.75 -5.04
N CYS A 303 -3.70 2.63 -4.05
CA CYS A 303 -4.09 2.49 -2.64
C CYS A 303 -4.90 3.69 -2.10
N GLY A 304 -4.50 4.92 -2.39
CA GLY A 304 -5.19 6.12 -1.91
C GLY A 304 -6.59 6.36 -2.50
N ALA A 305 -6.97 5.61 -3.54
CA ALA A 305 -8.27 5.72 -4.19
C ALA A 305 -9.06 4.40 -4.12
N ILE A 306 -8.45 3.29 -4.50
CA ILE A 306 -8.99 1.93 -4.39
C ILE A 306 -7.86 0.91 -4.44
N SER A 307 -7.79 0.02 -3.46
CA SER A 307 -6.74 -0.99 -3.36
C SER A 307 -7.30 -2.40 -3.24
N GLY A 308 -6.84 -3.28 -4.11
CA GLY A 308 -7.18 -4.70 -4.01
C GLY A 308 -6.60 -5.37 -2.77
N PHE A 309 -5.47 -4.88 -2.25
CA PHE A 309 -4.89 -5.38 -1.00
C PHE A 309 -5.86 -5.25 0.18
N HIS A 310 -6.71 -4.22 0.18
CA HIS A 310 -7.77 -4.04 1.19
C HIS A 310 -8.75 -5.22 1.23
N ALA A 311 -9.07 -5.82 0.08
CA ALA A 311 -9.92 -7.00 0.04
C ALA A 311 -9.33 -8.19 0.81
N LEU A 312 -8.00 -8.33 0.82
CA LEU A 312 -7.32 -9.39 1.57
C LEU A 312 -7.39 -9.15 3.08
N VAL A 313 -7.26 -7.91 3.51
CA VAL A 313 -7.42 -7.52 4.93
C VAL A 313 -8.90 -7.63 5.34
N SER A 314 -9.81 -7.12 4.51
CA SER A 314 -11.26 -7.15 4.72
C SER A 314 -11.85 -8.57 4.69
N SER A 315 -11.18 -9.54 4.09
CA SER A 315 -11.63 -10.94 4.04
C SER A 315 -10.75 -11.92 4.83
N GLY A 316 -9.59 -11.48 5.33
CA GLY A 316 -8.63 -12.37 6.00
C GLY A 316 -8.65 -12.29 7.51
N THR A 317 -8.44 -11.08 8.04
CA THR A 317 -8.19 -10.87 9.47
C THR A 317 -9.28 -10.07 10.17
N THR A 318 -9.69 -8.95 9.61
CA THR A 318 -10.63 -8.00 10.23
C THR A 318 -11.98 -8.60 10.62
N PRO A 319 -12.67 -9.41 9.79
CA PRO A 319 -13.98 -9.96 10.12
C PRO A 319 -13.95 -10.90 11.33
N LYS A 320 -12.77 -11.45 11.63
CA LYS A 320 -12.55 -12.35 12.79
C LYS A 320 -12.40 -11.61 14.11
N MET A 321 -12.41 -10.26 14.09
CA MET A 321 -12.27 -9.41 15.28
C MET A 321 -13.51 -8.53 15.54
N ILE A 322 -14.35 -8.29 14.53
CA ILE A 322 -15.53 -7.43 14.65
C ILE A 322 -16.61 -8.12 15.50
N MET A 323 -17.14 -7.40 16.49
CA MET A 323 -18.17 -7.89 17.42
C MET A 323 -19.60 -7.69 16.92
N LYS A 324 -19.85 -6.71 16.03
CA LYS A 324 -21.20 -6.34 15.55
C LYS A 324 -21.13 -5.87 14.10
N GLU A 325 -22.13 -6.19 13.27
CA GLU A 325 -22.19 -5.71 11.88
C GLU A 325 -22.20 -4.18 11.79
N SER A 326 -22.83 -3.47 12.74
CA SER A 326 -22.82 -2.00 12.79
C SER A 326 -21.43 -1.38 12.89
N HIS A 327 -20.41 -2.12 13.36
CA HIS A 327 -19.03 -1.67 13.41
C HIS A 327 -18.34 -1.63 12.03
N ILE A 328 -18.84 -2.41 11.05
CA ILE A 328 -18.24 -2.55 9.71
C ILE A 328 -18.04 -1.19 9.04
N LYS A 329 -19.05 -0.31 9.08
CA LYS A 329 -18.96 1.02 8.47
C LYS A 329 -17.78 1.83 8.99
N ALA A 330 -17.62 1.88 10.31
CA ALA A 330 -16.53 2.63 10.92
C ALA A 330 -15.17 1.99 10.58
N VAL A 331 -15.09 0.66 10.59
CA VAL A 331 -13.85 -0.06 10.35
C VAL A 331 -13.45 0.00 8.88
N ALA A 332 -14.31 -0.40 7.94
CA ALA A 332 -13.97 -0.44 6.52
C ALA A 332 -13.92 0.97 5.91
N VAL A 333 -15.07 1.68 5.94
CA VAL A 333 -15.17 3.00 5.29
C VAL A 333 -14.35 4.04 6.02
N GLY A 334 -14.41 4.06 7.36
CA GLY A 334 -13.62 5.02 8.14
C GLY A 334 -12.13 4.91 7.85
N SER A 335 -11.59 3.69 7.78
CA SER A 335 -10.17 3.47 7.47
C SER A 335 -9.83 3.86 6.03
N MET A 336 -10.64 3.49 5.04
CA MET A 336 -10.41 3.84 3.64
C MET A 336 -10.43 5.37 3.42
N LEU A 337 -11.40 6.08 4.01
CA LEU A 337 -11.46 7.53 3.88
C LEU A 337 -10.32 8.24 4.63
N SER A 338 -9.88 7.67 5.76
CA SER A 338 -8.67 8.14 6.45
C SER A 338 -7.44 7.95 5.60
N GLU A 339 -7.30 6.82 4.91
CA GLU A 339 -6.18 6.55 4.00
C GLU A 339 -6.19 7.49 2.78
N ALA A 340 -7.36 7.78 2.22
CA ALA A 340 -7.49 8.78 1.16
C ALA A 340 -7.01 10.16 1.62
N MET A 341 -7.33 10.56 2.86
CA MET A 341 -6.83 11.81 3.42
C MET A 341 -5.30 11.78 3.58
N VAL A 342 -4.73 10.68 4.05
CA VAL A 342 -3.26 10.49 4.11
C VAL A 342 -2.62 10.70 2.74
N SER A 343 -3.23 10.13 1.70
CA SER A 343 -2.76 10.25 0.32
C SER A 343 -2.80 11.69 -0.20
N ILE A 344 -3.84 12.43 0.15
CA ILE A 344 -3.95 13.87 -0.17
C ILE A 344 -2.88 14.68 0.55
N LEU A 345 -2.64 14.41 1.84
CA LEU A 345 -1.58 15.09 2.60
C LEU A 345 -0.19 14.78 2.03
N ALA A 346 0.06 13.53 1.59
CA ALA A 346 1.29 13.15 0.93
C ALA A 346 1.48 13.86 -0.43
N LEU A 347 0.42 13.98 -1.22
CA LEU A 347 0.43 14.75 -2.46
C LEU A 347 0.76 16.23 -2.20
N ILE A 348 0.15 16.83 -1.18
CA ILE A 348 0.43 18.22 -0.79
C ILE A 348 1.90 18.39 -0.39
N ALA A 349 2.43 17.48 0.44
CA ALA A 349 3.83 17.54 0.86
C ALA A 349 4.79 17.47 -0.35
N ALA A 350 4.57 16.54 -1.28
CA ALA A 350 5.41 16.40 -2.47
C ALA A 350 5.28 17.58 -3.45
N THR A 351 4.07 18.14 -3.58
CA THR A 351 3.80 19.24 -4.51
C THR A 351 4.11 20.64 -3.94
N SER A 352 4.49 20.71 -2.66
CA SER A 352 5.07 21.91 -2.05
C SER A 352 6.53 22.12 -2.45
N LEU A 353 7.21 21.12 -2.99
CA LEU A 353 8.51 21.23 -3.60
C LEU A 353 8.43 22.00 -4.94
N PHE A 354 9.52 22.68 -5.33
CA PHE A 354 9.62 23.18 -6.69
C PHE A 354 9.56 22.01 -7.69
N PRO A 355 8.87 22.16 -8.83
CA PRO A 355 8.75 21.08 -9.81
C PRO A 355 10.11 20.52 -10.25
N LEU A 356 11.13 21.37 -10.42
CA LEU A 356 12.45 20.90 -10.83
C LEU A 356 13.11 20.03 -9.76
N ASP A 357 12.96 20.38 -8.46
CA ASP A 357 13.47 19.59 -7.35
C ASP A 357 12.77 18.23 -7.29
N TYR A 358 11.43 18.22 -7.44
CA TYR A 358 10.64 17.00 -7.51
C TYR A 358 11.15 16.06 -8.61
N PHE A 359 11.36 16.57 -9.84
CA PHE A 359 11.85 15.74 -10.93
C PHE A 359 13.29 15.28 -10.71
N GLN A 360 14.16 16.15 -10.19
CA GLN A 360 15.57 15.81 -9.94
C GLN A 360 15.73 14.75 -8.83
N ILE A 361 14.86 14.73 -7.85
CA ILE A 361 14.82 13.67 -6.83
C ILE A 361 14.35 12.35 -7.44
N ASN A 362 13.24 12.36 -8.20
CA ASN A 362 12.56 11.14 -8.63
C ASN A 362 13.11 10.50 -9.92
N VAL A 363 14.10 11.12 -10.57
CA VAL A 363 14.67 10.65 -11.83
C VAL A 363 16.16 10.40 -11.65
N SER A 364 16.69 9.30 -12.23
CA SER A 364 18.14 9.06 -12.19
C SER A 364 18.91 10.23 -12.82
N PRO A 365 20.14 10.53 -12.35
CA PRO A 365 20.90 11.69 -12.82
C PRO A 365 21.08 11.74 -14.34
N GLU A 366 21.36 10.60 -14.96
CA GLU A 366 21.53 10.50 -16.43
C GLU A 366 20.22 10.84 -17.16
N LYS A 367 19.11 10.24 -16.74
CA LYS A 367 17.80 10.49 -17.32
C LYS A 367 17.34 11.93 -17.06
N PHE A 368 17.64 12.48 -15.89
CA PHE A 368 17.31 13.88 -15.56
C PHE A 368 18.00 14.87 -16.48
N GLN A 369 19.29 14.69 -16.78
CA GLN A 369 20.02 15.54 -17.71
C GLN A 369 19.38 15.52 -19.12
N HIS A 370 18.90 14.38 -19.56
CA HIS A 370 18.18 14.28 -20.84
C HIS A 370 16.87 15.07 -20.84
N PHE A 371 16.13 15.07 -19.73
CA PHE A 371 14.83 15.78 -19.62
C PHE A 371 14.96 17.24 -19.20
N LEU A 372 16.10 17.68 -18.68
CA LEU A 372 16.31 19.04 -18.16
C LEU A 372 15.97 20.16 -19.17
N PRO A 373 16.36 20.09 -20.48
CA PRO A 373 15.94 21.08 -21.45
C PRO A 373 14.43 21.20 -21.61
N GLN A 374 13.73 20.06 -21.64
CA GLN A 374 12.27 20.01 -21.74
C GLN A 374 11.62 20.62 -20.49
N LEU A 375 12.09 20.27 -19.29
CA LEU A 375 11.56 20.81 -18.03
C LEU A 375 11.73 22.33 -17.96
N LYS A 376 12.88 22.84 -18.37
CA LYS A 376 13.13 24.30 -18.46
C LYS A 376 12.22 24.99 -19.48
N ALA A 377 11.99 24.38 -20.63
CA ALA A 377 11.07 24.89 -21.64
C ALA A 377 9.61 24.95 -21.15
N LEU A 378 9.23 24.09 -20.19
CA LEU A 378 7.93 24.12 -19.50
C LEU A 378 7.86 25.18 -18.39
N GLY A 379 8.93 25.99 -18.19
CA GLY A 379 8.98 27.04 -17.16
C GLY A 379 9.42 26.54 -15.78
N PHE A 380 9.85 25.27 -15.65
CA PHE A 380 10.38 24.74 -14.38
C PHE A 380 11.85 25.13 -14.24
N THR A 381 12.11 26.35 -13.74
CA THR A 381 13.45 26.91 -13.63
C THR A 381 13.93 27.05 -12.19
N GLN A 382 13.01 27.10 -11.22
CA GLN A 382 13.36 27.28 -9.81
C GLN A 382 13.76 25.95 -9.16
N THR A 383 14.86 25.97 -8.42
CA THR A 383 15.39 24.83 -7.66
C THR A 383 16.02 25.29 -6.35
N ASN A 384 15.85 24.52 -5.30
CA ASN A 384 16.52 24.66 -4.01
C ASN A 384 17.27 23.39 -3.62
N LEU A 385 17.48 22.46 -4.55
CA LEU A 385 17.95 21.12 -4.25
C LEU A 385 19.31 21.07 -3.54
N ILE A 386 20.22 22.00 -3.86
CA ILE A 386 21.54 22.08 -3.22
C ILE A 386 21.37 22.44 -1.74
N ASP A 387 20.57 23.47 -1.44
CA ASP A 387 20.29 23.89 -0.07
C ASP A 387 19.57 22.80 0.71
N LEU A 388 18.59 22.15 0.07
CA LEU A 388 17.85 21.02 0.66
C LEU A 388 18.77 19.85 1.00
N SER A 389 19.67 19.47 0.09
CA SER A 389 20.67 18.42 0.32
C SER A 389 21.59 18.77 1.48
N SER A 390 22.04 20.03 1.56
CA SER A 390 22.87 20.54 2.66
C SER A 390 22.14 20.51 4.00
N GLN A 391 20.88 20.96 4.04
CA GLN A 391 20.05 20.97 5.25
C GLN A 391 19.68 19.56 5.73
N VAL A 392 19.46 18.63 4.80
CA VAL A 392 19.18 17.21 5.09
C VAL A 392 20.45 16.48 5.55
N GLY A 393 21.61 16.86 5.04
CA GLY A 393 22.90 16.25 5.33
C GLY A 393 23.26 15.06 4.43
N GLU A 394 22.53 14.87 3.31
CA GLU A 394 22.85 13.85 2.30
C GLU A 394 22.38 14.24 0.90
N VAL A 395 22.91 13.57 -0.12
CA VAL A 395 22.50 13.77 -1.51
C VAL A 395 21.13 13.18 -1.74
N ILE A 396 20.13 14.04 -2.04
CA ILE A 396 18.74 13.63 -2.28
C ILE A 396 18.40 13.47 -3.77
N ALA A 397 19.25 13.96 -4.68
CA ALA A 397 19.07 13.82 -6.12
C ALA A 397 19.19 12.36 -6.58
N GLY A 398 18.40 11.99 -7.59
CA GLY A 398 18.51 10.67 -8.23
C GLY A 398 18.04 9.49 -7.38
N ARG A 399 17.13 9.73 -6.45
CA ARG A 399 16.51 8.68 -5.60
C ARG A 399 15.06 8.41 -6.00
N PRO A 400 14.81 7.71 -7.12
CA PRO A 400 13.48 7.48 -7.63
C PRO A 400 12.66 6.58 -6.67
N GLY A 401 11.34 6.83 -6.62
CA GLY A 401 10.42 6.01 -5.83
C GLY A 401 9.46 6.81 -4.96
N GLY A 402 9.56 8.15 -4.96
CA GLY A 402 8.62 9.02 -4.26
C GLY A 402 8.92 9.24 -2.78
N ALA A 403 9.49 8.24 -2.09
CA ALA A 403 9.75 8.30 -0.65
C ALA A 403 10.62 9.51 -0.25
N VAL A 404 11.72 9.73 -0.95
CA VAL A 404 12.63 10.86 -0.66
C VAL A 404 11.93 12.21 -0.90
N SER A 405 11.15 12.35 -1.97
CA SER A 405 10.38 13.58 -2.22
C SER A 405 9.34 13.84 -1.14
N LEU A 406 8.65 12.79 -0.68
CA LEU A 406 7.72 12.92 0.42
C LEU A 406 8.43 13.33 1.71
N ALA A 407 9.53 12.67 2.04
CA ALA A 407 10.30 12.97 3.24
C ALA A 407 10.84 14.39 3.25
N VAL A 408 11.34 14.90 2.12
CA VAL A 408 11.80 16.29 1.98
C VAL A 408 10.62 17.27 2.13
N GLY A 409 9.49 17.01 1.47
CA GLY A 409 8.30 17.84 1.58
C GLY A 409 7.75 17.89 3.01
N MET A 410 7.68 16.75 3.70
CA MET A 410 7.30 16.66 5.10
C MET A 410 8.28 17.44 6.00
N ALA A 411 9.58 17.26 5.80
CA ALA A 411 10.61 17.93 6.58
C ALA A 411 10.57 19.45 6.39
N GLN A 412 10.31 19.94 5.17
CA GLN A 412 10.10 21.37 4.92
C GLN A 412 8.88 21.91 5.67
N ILE A 413 7.75 21.19 5.65
CA ILE A 413 6.54 21.61 6.37
C ILE A 413 6.83 21.67 7.87
N PHE A 414 7.45 20.64 8.47
CA PHE A 414 7.76 20.62 9.90
C PHE A 414 8.77 21.70 10.30
N SER A 415 9.81 21.91 9.48
CA SER A 415 10.82 22.94 9.72
C SER A 415 10.30 24.36 9.55
N SER A 416 9.17 24.54 8.86
CA SER A 416 8.49 25.83 8.73
C SER A 416 7.64 26.18 9.94
N ILE A 417 7.42 25.25 10.88
CA ILE A 417 6.72 25.51 12.14
C ILE A 417 7.63 26.37 13.04
N PRO A 418 7.14 27.47 13.63
CA PRO A 418 7.93 28.32 14.51
C PRO A 418 8.60 27.53 15.64
N GLY A 419 9.91 27.71 15.80
CA GLY A 419 10.72 27.02 16.81
C GLY A 419 11.31 25.66 16.35
N LEU A 420 10.98 25.17 15.15
CA LEU A 420 11.49 23.89 14.61
C LEU A 420 12.40 24.06 13.39
N SER A 421 12.75 25.29 13.01
CA SER A 421 13.46 25.61 11.76
C SER A 421 14.86 25.03 11.61
N GLY A 422 15.55 24.68 12.70
CA GLY A 422 16.90 24.09 12.65
C GLY A 422 16.93 22.55 12.59
N LEU A 423 15.78 21.90 12.42
CA LEU A 423 15.66 20.45 12.58
C LEU A 423 15.40 19.69 11.25
N MET A 424 15.69 20.33 10.09
CA MET A 424 15.38 19.75 8.77
C MET A 424 15.94 18.34 8.57
N SER A 425 17.22 18.10 8.96
CA SER A 425 17.83 16.77 8.84
C SER A 425 17.15 15.71 9.71
N TYR A 426 16.76 16.07 10.92
CA TYR A 426 16.04 15.14 11.82
C TYR A 426 14.65 14.80 11.29
N TRP A 427 13.90 15.80 10.79
CA TRP A 427 12.57 15.58 10.22
C TRP A 427 12.62 14.73 8.96
N TYR A 428 13.62 14.95 8.11
CA TYR A 428 13.83 14.13 6.93
C TYR A 428 14.09 12.66 7.27
N HIS A 429 15.09 12.39 8.14
CA HIS A 429 15.41 11.02 8.51
C HIS A 429 14.31 10.33 9.34
N PHE A 430 13.56 11.12 10.12
CA PHE A 430 12.35 10.64 10.77
C PHE A 430 11.28 10.23 9.76
N ALA A 431 11.06 11.01 8.71
CA ALA A 431 10.11 10.68 7.64
C ALA A 431 10.57 9.45 6.83
N ILE A 432 11.86 9.33 6.49
CA ILE A 432 12.42 8.13 5.83
C ILE A 432 12.24 6.89 6.72
N MET A 433 12.55 6.99 8.02
CA MET A 433 12.32 5.88 8.96
C MET A 433 10.83 5.50 9.01
N PHE A 434 9.96 6.48 9.09
CA PHE A 434 8.52 6.29 9.11
C PHE A 434 8.03 5.55 7.86
N GLU A 435 8.41 6.00 6.66
CA GLU A 435 8.03 5.35 5.41
C GLU A 435 8.59 3.93 5.31
N ALA A 436 9.86 3.74 5.64
CA ALA A 436 10.48 2.43 5.61
C ALA A 436 9.81 1.47 6.61
N LEU A 437 9.44 1.94 7.81
CA LEU A 437 8.72 1.14 8.80
C LEU A 437 7.33 0.74 8.30
N PHE A 438 6.63 1.64 7.59
CA PHE A 438 5.36 1.33 6.93
C PHE A 438 5.49 0.18 5.93
N ILE A 439 6.49 0.27 5.08
CA ILE A 439 6.72 -0.70 4.02
C ILE A 439 7.14 -2.05 4.60
N LEU A 440 8.07 -2.04 5.57
CA LEU A 440 8.61 -3.26 6.16
C LEU A 440 7.53 -4.07 6.88
N THR A 441 6.59 -3.43 7.59
CA THR A 441 5.45 -4.15 8.21
C THR A 441 4.55 -4.80 7.17
N THR A 442 4.35 -4.15 6.02
CA THR A 442 3.59 -4.74 4.91
C THR A 442 4.35 -5.91 4.25
N ILE A 443 5.68 -5.81 4.12
CA ILE A 443 6.53 -6.90 3.62
C ILE A 443 6.46 -8.10 4.57
N ASP A 444 6.54 -7.89 5.87
CA ASP A 444 6.47 -8.95 6.89
C ASP A 444 5.14 -9.71 6.83
N ALA A 445 4.04 -8.97 6.90
CA ALA A 445 2.70 -9.53 6.84
C ALA A 445 2.40 -10.19 5.48
N GLY A 446 2.72 -9.50 4.38
CA GLY A 446 2.49 -9.97 3.02
C GLY A 446 3.29 -11.22 2.67
N THR A 447 4.57 -11.28 3.05
CA THR A 447 5.42 -12.48 2.84
C THR A 447 4.85 -13.68 3.58
N ARG A 448 4.35 -13.49 4.81
CA ARG A 448 3.71 -14.54 5.59
C ARG A 448 2.38 -15.01 4.96
N ILE A 449 1.56 -14.09 4.48
CA ILE A 449 0.31 -14.43 3.78
C ILE A 449 0.61 -15.21 2.49
N ALA A 450 1.54 -14.74 1.68
CA ALA A 450 1.95 -15.42 0.45
C ALA A 450 2.50 -16.82 0.73
N ARG A 451 3.30 -16.98 1.80
CA ARG A 451 3.76 -18.29 2.28
C ARG A 451 2.60 -19.22 2.60
N PHE A 452 1.59 -18.77 3.36
CA PHE A 452 0.43 -19.60 3.70
C PHE A 452 -0.34 -20.06 2.46
N ILE A 453 -0.59 -19.15 1.50
CA ILE A 453 -1.27 -19.48 0.25
C ILE A 453 -0.45 -20.52 -0.55
N LEU A 454 0.87 -20.33 -0.61
CA LEU A 454 1.76 -21.28 -1.30
C LEU A 454 1.79 -22.64 -0.59
N GLN A 455 1.83 -22.65 0.76
CA GLN A 455 1.75 -23.89 1.55
C GLN A 455 0.45 -24.64 1.30
N GLU A 456 -0.68 -23.94 1.29
CA GLU A 456 -1.98 -24.55 0.98
C GLU A 456 -2.01 -25.16 -0.42
N ALA A 457 -1.48 -24.44 -1.41
CA ALA A 457 -1.38 -24.94 -2.78
C ALA A 457 -0.48 -26.18 -2.89
N MET A 458 0.71 -26.14 -2.29
CA MET A 458 1.65 -27.26 -2.26
C MET A 458 1.15 -28.44 -1.43
N GLY A 459 0.33 -28.17 -0.40
CA GLY A 459 -0.32 -29.18 0.44
C GLY A 459 -1.31 -30.07 -0.33
N LYS A 460 -1.87 -29.57 -1.45
CA LYS A 460 -2.71 -30.37 -2.35
C LYS A 460 -1.90 -31.39 -3.15
N ILE A 461 -0.60 -31.15 -3.33
CA ILE A 461 0.33 -32.03 -4.05
C ILE A 461 1.02 -32.99 -3.07
N TYR A 462 1.54 -32.43 -1.96
CA TYR A 462 2.23 -33.20 -0.92
C TYR A 462 1.71 -32.76 0.46
N ALA A 463 0.90 -33.59 1.08
CA ALA A 463 0.14 -33.30 2.31
C ALA A 463 0.94 -32.66 3.47
N PRO A 464 2.22 -32.99 3.73
CA PRO A 464 2.99 -32.31 4.79
C PRO A 464 3.12 -30.80 4.61
N PHE A 465 3.16 -30.25 3.40
CA PHE A 465 3.18 -28.80 3.19
C PHE A 465 1.94 -28.09 3.72
N GLY A 466 0.78 -28.75 3.70
CA GLY A 466 -0.47 -28.18 4.25
C GLY A 466 -0.48 -28.04 5.78
N ARG A 467 0.52 -28.57 6.46
CA ARG A 467 0.64 -28.44 7.92
C ARG A 467 1.41 -27.18 8.28
N THR A 468 0.74 -26.20 8.86
CA THR A 468 1.35 -24.88 9.22
C THR A 468 2.44 -24.96 10.29
N ASN A 469 2.52 -26.05 11.05
CA ASN A 469 3.53 -26.31 12.07
C ASN A 469 4.74 -27.13 11.56
N TRP A 470 4.73 -27.58 10.28
CA TRP A 470 5.84 -28.33 9.70
C TRP A 470 6.98 -27.38 9.30
N LEU A 471 8.04 -27.37 10.12
CA LEU A 471 9.15 -26.41 9.97
C LEU A 471 9.82 -26.42 8.56
N PRO A 472 10.14 -27.59 7.94
CA PRO A 472 10.73 -27.59 6.60
C PRO A 472 9.81 -26.95 5.55
N GLY A 473 8.49 -27.20 5.62
CA GLY A 473 7.51 -26.57 4.74
C GLY A 473 7.48 -25.04 4.91
N ASN A 474 7.52 -24.57 6.17
CA ASN A 474 7.58 -23.15 6.46
C ASN A 474 8.83 -22.47 5.87
N LEU A 475 10.00 -23.09 6.05
CA LEU A 475 11.27 -22.54 5.56
C LEU A 475 11.33 -22.53 4.02
N ILE A 476 10.97 -23.65 3.38
CA ILE A 476 11.00 -23.77 1.90
C ILE A 476 10.04 -22.75 1.27
N THR A 477 8.81 -22.67 1.73
CA THR A 477 7.83 -21.75 1.14
C THR A 477 8.14 -20.29 1.44
N SER A 478 8.70 -19.96 2.63
CA SER A 478 9.23 -18.62 2.92
C SER A 478 10.35 -18.26 1.97
N LEU A 479 11.31 -19.19 1.75
CA LEU A 479 12.44 -18.97 0.84
C LEU A 479 11.96 -18.73 -0.59
N LEU A 480 11.02 -19.53 -1.09
CA LEU A 480 10.47 -19.39 -2.44
C LEU A 480 9.78 -18.04 -2.63
N VAL A 481 8.94 -17.62 -1.67
CA VAL A 481 8.24 -16.33 -1.72
C VAL A 481 9.22 -15.16 -1.67
N VAL A 482 10.20 -15.22 -0.76
CA VAL A 482 11.23 -14.18 -0.61
C VAL A 482 12.11 -14.09 -1.84
N PHE A 483 12.52 -15.24 -2.39
CA PHE A 483 13.28 -15.27 -3.64
C PHE A 483 12.49 -14.64 -4.80
N ALA A 484 11.19 -14.95 -4.89
CA ALA A 484 10.34 -14.40 -5.95
C ALA A 484 10.27 -12.88 -5.92
N TRP A 485 9.86 -12.26 -4.80
CA TRP A 485 9.79 -10.79 -4.75
C TRP A 485 11.17 -10.13 -4.68
N GLY A 486 12.17 -10.76 -4.04
CA GLY A 486 13.54 -10.28 -3.98
C GLY A 486 14.21 -10.21 -5.35
N TYR A 487 13.96 -11.19 -6.21
CA TYR A 487 14.43 -11.19 -7.61
C TYR A 487 13.93 -9.95 -8.36
N PHE A 488 12.64 -9.59 -8.22
CA PHE A 488 12.10 -8.40 -8.87
C PHE A 488 12.75 -7.11 -8.36
N ILE A 489 13.00 -6.99 -7.05
CA ILE A 489 13.67 -5.80 -6.50
C ILE A 489 15.13 -5.72 -7.02
N TYR A 490 15.82 -6.87 -7.05
CA TYR A 490 17.22 -6.94 -7.45
C TYR A 490 17.44 -6.56 -8.93
N THR A 491 16.55 -7.00 -9.81
CA THR A 491 16.66 -6.82 -11.25
C THR A 491 15.89 -5.62 -11.79
N GLY A 492 14.82 -5.20 -11.13
CA GLY A 492 13.89 -4.19 -11.61
C GLY A 492 14.20 -2.76 -11.12
N THR A 493 13.48 -1.81 -11.66
CA THR A 493 13.50 -0.40 -11.28
C THR A 493 12.09 0.06 -10.88
N VAL A 494 11.97 1.22 -10.24
CA VAL A 494 10.64 1.79 -9.93
C VAL A 494 9.81 1.96 -11.21
N ALA A 495 10.43 2.42 -12.29
CA ALA A 495 9.75 2.63 -13.57
C ALA A 495 9.16 1.35 -14.19
N THR A 496 9.72 0.17 -13.86
CA THR A 496 9.23 -1.12 -14.37
C THR A 496 8.33 -1.86 -13.38
N ILE A 497 8.63 -1.77 -12.07
CA ILE A 497 7.92 -2.53 -11.03
C ILE A 497 6.66 -1.79 -10.56
N TRP A 498 6.70 -0.45 -10.42
CA TRP A 498 5.56 0.31 -9.90
C TRP A 498 4.32 0.23 -10.81
N PRO A 499 4.43 0.36 -12.16
CA PRO A 499 3.28 0.14 -13.04
C PRO A 499 2.72 -1.29 -12.96
N MET A 500 3.57 -2.30 -12.78
CA MET A 500 3.14 -3.69 -12.59
C MET A 500 2.41 -3.86 -11.25
N PHE A 501 2.94 -3.28 -10.16
CA PHE A 501 2.29 -3.24 -8.86
C PHE A 501 0.91 -2.58 -8.93
N GLY A 502 0.81 -1.42 -9.57
CA GLY A 502 -0.46 -0.71 -9.72
C GLY A 502 -1.51 -1.51 -10.48
N VAL A 503 -1.13 -2.11 -11.62
CA VAL A 503 -1.99 -3.02 -12.40
C VAL A 503 -2.43 -4.21 -11.55
N ALA A 504 -1.50 -4.92 -10.92
CA ALA A 504 -1.79 -6.10 -10.11
C ALA A 504 -2.75 -5.77 -8.95
N ASN A 505 -2.49 -4.68 -8.22
CA ASN A 505 -3.31 -4.24 -7.09
C ASN A 505 -4.74 -3.87 -7.51
N GLN A 506 -4.89 -3.14 -8.61
CA GLN A 506 -6.23 -2.76 -9.09
C GLN A 506 -6.98 -3.90 -9.79
N LEU A 507 -6.29 -4.86 -10.40
CA LEU A 507 -6.93 -6.08 -10.89
C LEU A 507 -7.54 -6.88 -9.75
N LEU A 508 -6.87 -6.94 -8.60
CA LEU A 508 -7.43 -7.55 -7.40
C LEU A 508 -8.66 -6.78 -6.89
N ALA A 509 -8.64 -5.45 -6.95
CA ALA A 509 -9.82 -4.64 -6.61
C ALA A 509 -10.99 -4.88 -7.57
N THR A 510 -10.71 -4.98 -8.87
CA THR A 510 -11.71 -5.32 -9.90
C THR A 510 -12.34 -6.68 -9.61
N LEU A 511 -11.53 -7.67 -9.28
CA LEU A 511 -11.97 -9.01 -8.90
C LEU A 511 -12.85 -8.99 -7.65
N ALA A 512 -12.42 -8.27 -6.62
CA ALA A 512 -13.19 -8.13 -5.38
C ALA A 512 -14.54 -7.41 -5.62
N LEU A 513 -14.57 -6.37 -6.46
CA LEU A 513 -15.82 -5.71 -6.85
C LEU A 513 -16.74 -6.64 -7.67
N ALA A 514 -16.19 -7.53 -8.51
CA ALA A 514 -16.99 -8.54 -9.23
C ALA A 514 -17.61 -9.56 -8.25
N ILE A 515 -16.85 -10.00 -7.25
CA ILE A 515 -17.34 -10.85 -6.16
C ILE A 515 -18.41 -10.11 -5.36
N GLY A 516 -18.17 -8.85 -5.00
CA GLY A 516 -19.13 -8.00 -4.29
C GLY A 516 -20.42 -7.78 -5.08
N THR A 517 -20.33 -7.63 -6.41
CA THR A 517 -21.51 -7.54 -7.30
C THR A 517 -22.32 -8.84 -7.27
N SER A 518 -21.64 -9.99 -7.36
CA SER A 518 -22.28 -11.32 -7.24
C SER A 518 -22.93 -11.49 -5.89
N PHE A 519 -22.28 -11.09 -4.80
CA PHE A 519 -22.83 -11.11 -3.44
C PHE A 519 -24.12 -10.29 -3.32
N LEU A 520 -24.16 -9.06 -3.87
CA LEU A 520 -25.37 -8.23 -3.85
C LEU A 520 -26.52 -8.88 -4.65
N ILE A 521 -26.23 -9.43 -5.83
CA ILE A 521 -27.23 -10.08 -6.66
C ILE A 521 -27.80 -11.33 -5.97
N ASN A 522 -26.94 -12.20 -5.47
CA ASN A 522 -27.34 -13.47 -4.83
C ASN A 522 -28.11 -13.24 -3.52
N ASN A 523 -27.88 -12.14 -2.82
CA ASN A 523 -28.62 -11.72 -1.64
C ASN A 523 -29.89 -10.90 -1.94
N GLY A 524 -30.41 -10.94 -3.17
CA GLY A 524 -31.65 -10.27 -3.57
C GLY A 524 -31.55 -8.74 -3.69
N LYS A 525 -30.32 -8.19 -3.74
CA LYS A 525 -30.07 -6.75 -3.84
C LYS A 525 -29.69 -6.31 -5.26
N ARG A 526 -30.16 -7.03 -6.27
CA ARG A 526 -29.88 -6.76 -7.68
C ARG A 526 -30.14 -5.29 -8.09
N ARG A 527 -31.16 -4.65 -7.54
CA ARG A 527 -31.48 -3.25 -7.79
C ARG A 527 -30.29 -2.31 -7.47
N TYR A 528 -29.42 -2.69 -6.55
CA TYR A 528 -28.30 -1.89 -6.06
C TYR A 528 -26.94 -2.37 -6.60
N MET A 529 -26.90 -3.36 -7.50
CA MET A 529 -25.66 -3.91 -8.04
C MET A 529 -24.76 -2.84 -8.69
N TRP A 530 -25.34 -1.76 -9.22
CA TRP A 530 -24.62 -0.66 -9.84
C TRP A 530 -23.58 -0.01 -8.91
N ILE A 531 -23.77 -0.08 -7.59
CA ILE A 531 -22.86 0.49 -6.58
C ILE A 531 -21.48 -0.16 -6.66
N THR A 532 -21.41 -1.46 -6.96
CA THR A 532 -20.15 -2.20 -7.14
C THR A 532 -19.79 -2.38 -8.62
N LEU A 533 -20.79 -2.49 -9.51
CA LEU A 533 -20.59 -2.76 -10.92
C LEU A 533 -19.96 -1.57 -11.67
N ILE A 534 -20.40 -0.34 -11.41
CA ILE A 534 -19.85 0.85 -12.07
C ILE A 534 -18.36 1.04 -11.71
N PRO A 535 -17.97 1.04 -10.43
CA PRO A 535 -16.55 1.07 -10.05
C PRO A 535 -15.76 -0.11 -10.63
N MET A 536 -16.34 -1.31 -10.65
CA MET A 536 -15.71 -2.49 -11.23
C MET A 536 -15.38 -2.31 -12.71
N ILE A 537 -16.33 -1.80 -13.50
CA ILE A 537 -16.13 -1.55 -14.93
C ILE A 537 -15.03 -0.50 -15.12
N PHE A 538 -15.11 0.63 -14.42
CA PHE A 538 -14.12 1.70 -14.54
C PHE A 538 -12.71 1.22 -14.17
N VAL A 539 -12.54 0.61 -13.00
CA VAL A 539 -11.25 0.11 -12.55
C VAL A 539 -10.76 -1.03 -13.43
N GLY A 540 -11.66 -1.91 -13.88
CA GLY A 540 -11.33 -3.01 -14.78
C GLY A 540 -10.82 -2.52 -16.14
N VAL A 541 -11.53 -1.58 -16.78
CA VAL A 541 -11.11 -0.98 -18.06
C VAL A 541 -9.75 -0.29 -17.90
N THR A 542 -9.62 0.55 -16.88
CA THR A 542 -8.37 1.28 -16.60
C THR A 542 -7.19 0.32 -16.43
N THR A 543 -7.40 -0.73 -15.66
CA THR A 543 -6.32 -1.64 -15.29
C THR A 543 -5.95 -2.60 -16.41
N ILE A 544 -6.96 -3.10 -17.16
CA ILE A 544 -6.71 -3.94 -18.33
C ILE A 544 -5.97 -3.13 -19.40
N THR A 545 -6.40 -1.90 -19.66
CA THR A 545 -5.70 -0.99 -20.58
C THR A 545 -4.27 -0.75 -20.13
N GLY A 546 -4.07 -0.43 -18.83
CA GLY A 546 -2.72 -0.24 -18.26
C GLY A 546 -1.84 -1.48 -18.36
N GLY A 547 -2.40 -2.66 -18.11
CA GLY A 547 -1.69 -3.93 -18.25
C GLY A 547 -1.26 -4.21 -19.69
N ILE A 548 -2.15 -3.98 -20.65
CA ILE A 548 -1.86 -4.12 -22.09
C ILE A 548 -0.78 -3.10 -22.51
N MET A 549 -0.91 -1.84 -22.11
CA MET A 549 0.11 -0.82 -22.42
C MET A 549 1.46 -1.15 -21.80
N ASN A 550 1.50 -1.66 -20.57
CA ASN A 550 2.75 -2.12 -19.95
C ASN A 550 3.39 -3.27 -20.71
N LEU A 551 2.59 -4.23 -21.20
CA LEU A 551 3.08 -5.34 -22.02
C LEU A 551 3.78 -4.83 -23.27
N PHE A 552 3.10 -3.99 -24.06
CA PHE A 552 3.62 -3.58 -25.37
C PHE A 552 4.67 -2.45 -25.29
N ASN A 553 4.55 -1.53 -24.34
CA ASN A 553 5.41 -0.35 -24.28
C ASN A 553 6.60 -0.51 -23.31
N ILE A 554 6.54 -1.45 -22.35
CA ILE A 554 7.59 -1.61 -21.34
C ILE A 554 8.22 -3.00 -21.42
N TYR A 555 7.42 -4.09 -21.27
CA TYR A 555 7.99 -5.42 -21.01
C TYR A 555 8.43 -6.14 -22.28
N ILE A 556 7.66 -6.11 -23.36
CA ILE A 556 8.05 -6.72 -24.65
C ILE A 556 9.29 -6.02 -25.22
N PRO A 557 9.44 -4.69 -25.24
CA PRO A 557 10.68 -4.03 -25.65
C PRO A 557 11.91 -4.46 -24.83
N GLN A 558 11.76 -4.72 -23.53
CA GLN A 558 12.85 -5.22 -22.68
C GLN A 558 13.37 -6.60 -23.11
N ILE A 559 12.57 -7.42 -23.78
CA ILE A 559 12.98 -8.74 -24.28
C ILE A 559 14.06 -8.61 -25.35
N ASN A 560 14.05 -7.50 -26.11
CA ASN A 560 15.01 -7.24 -27.19
C ASN A 560 16.35 -6.68 -26.68
N VAL A 561 16.44 -6.33 -25.40
CA VAL A 561 17.66 -5.79 -24.78
C VAL A 561 18.33 -6.92 -23.98
N PRO A 562 19.58 -7.32 -24.29
CA PRO A 562 20.24 -8.48 -23.67
C PRO A 562 20.22 -8.46 -22.12
N ASN A 563 20.52 -7.31 -21.52
CA ASN A 563 20.62 -7.15 -20.07
C ASN A 563 19.27 -7.20 -19.33
N THR A 564 18.14 -6.99 -20.02
CA THR A 564 16.78 -6.98 -19.44
C THR A 564 15.88 -8.05 -20.01
N LYS A 565 16.39 -8.92 -20.89
CA LYS A 565 15.63 -9.95 -21.61
C LYS A 565 14.82 -10.85 -20.67
N ILE A 566 15.48 -11.43 -19.69
CA ILE A 566 14.83 -12.36 -18.73
C ILE A 566 13.74 -11.64 -17.95
N GLN A 567 14.02 -10.43 -17.48
CA GLN A 567 13.05 -9.60 -16.77
C GLN A 567 11.84 -9.26 -17.65
N GLY A 568 12.07 -8.89 -18.93
CA GLY A 568 11.00 -8.62 -19.88
C GLY A 568 10.10 -9.84 -20.12
N ILE A 569 10.68 -11.04 -20.25
CA ILE A 569 9.92 -12.30 -20.40
C ILE A 569 9.06 -12.56 -19.15
N ILE A 570 9.66 -12.49 -17.95
CA ILE A 570 8.95 -12.77 -16.70
C ILE A 570 7.83 -11.76 -16.46
N ASN A 571 8.10 -10.46 -16.63
CA ASN A 571 7.09 -9.41 -16.44
C ASN A 571 5.94 -9.54 -17.45
N SER A 572 6.24 -9.86 -18.71
CA SER A 572 5.23 -10.11 -19.74
C SER A 572 4.35 -11.30 -19.40
N LEU A 573 4.97 -12.42 -18.98
CA LEU A 573 4.25 -13.64 -18.62
C LEU A 573 3.32 -13.40 -17.42
N LEU A 574 3.82 -12.82 -16.34
CA LEU A 574 3.03 -12.58 -15.13
C LEU A 574 1.89 -11.60 -15.38
N THR A 575 2.15 -10.50 -16.09
CA THR A 575 1.09 -9.54 -16.44
C THR A 575 0.01 -10.20 -17.30
N SER A 576 0.39 -11.02 -18.27
CA SER A 576 -0.55 -11.77 -19.11
C SER A 576 -1.39 -12.76 -18.28
N ILE A 577 -0.78 -13.50 -17.37
CA ILE A 577 -1.49 -14.44 -16.49
C ILE A 577 -2.51 -13.72 -15.65
N ILE A 578 -2.14 -12.59 -15.01
CA ILE A 578 -3.06 -11.84 -14.15
C ILE A 578 -4.24 -11.28 -14.96
N LEU A 579 -3.97 -10.71 -16.14
CA LEU A 579 -5.02 -10.19 -17.03
C LEU A 579 -6.00 -11.32 -17.43
N ILE A 580 -5.49 -12.48 -17.82
CA ILE A 580 -6.31 -13.64 -18.16
C ILE A 580 -7.15 -14.08 -16.96
N CYS A 581 -6.55 -14.21 -15.77
CA CYS A 581 -7.28 -14.61 -14.56
C CYS A 581 -8.46 -13.68 -14.29
N VAL A 582 -8.26 -12.37 -14.36
CA VAL A 582 -9.32 -11.39 -14.08
C VAL A 582 -10.42 -11.43 -15.14
N ILE A 583 -10.06 -11.52 -16.42
CA ILE A 583 -11.03 -11.66 -17.52
C ILE A 583 -11.87 -12.93 -17.35
N LEU A 584 -11.27 -14.04 -17.00
CA LEU A 584 -11.99 -15.30 -16.75
C LEU A 584 -12.97 -15.18 -15.60
N ILE A 585 -12.55 -14.57 -14.47
CA ILE A 585 -13.44 -14.41 -13.31
C ILE A 585 -14.61 -13.46 -13.63
N ILE A 586 -14.35 -12.33 -14.30
CA ILE A 586 -15.42 -11.40 -14.73
C ILE A 586 -16.39 -12.12 -15.68
N SER A 587 -15.88 -12.90 -16.62
CA SER A 587 -16.70 -13.69 -17.55
C SER A 587 -17.59 -14.70 -16.82
N GLU A 588 -17.03 -15.44 -15.86
CA GLU A 588 -17.80 -16.39 -15.05
C GLU A 588 -18.85 -15.69 -14.16
N ALA A 589 -18.47 -14.58 -13.52
CA ALA A 589 -19.38 -13.79 -12.72
C ALA A 589 -20.54 -13.23 -13.57
N SER A 590 -20.26 -12.65 -14.74
CA SER A 590 -21.27 -12.08 -15.63
C SER A 590 -22.25 -13.15 -16.13
N LYS A 591 -21.79 -14.33 -16.53
CA LYS A 591 -22.68 -15.45 -16.89
C LYS A 591 -23.68 -15.77 -15.78
N ARG A 592 -23.23 -15.71 -14.52
CA ARG A 592 -24.07 -15.99 -13.37
C ARG A 592 -25.10 -14.88 -13.12
N TRP A 593 -24.71 -13.61 -13.29
CA TRP A 593 -25.60 -12.47 -13.13
C TRP A 593 -26.81 -12.50 -14.09
N PHE A 594 -26.62 -13.01 -15.30
CA PHE A 594 -27.69 -13.12 -16.31
C PHE A 594 -28.50 -14.44 -16.22
N LYS A 595 -27.97 -15.50 -15.58
CA LYS A 595 -28.69 -16.76 -15.40
C LYS A 595 -29.78 -16.71 -14.32
N VAL A 596 -29.68 -15.85 -13.35
CA VAL A 596 -30.63 -15.73 -12.22
C VAL A 596 -32.03 -15.30 -12.68
N ASP A 597 -32.17 -14.62 -13.82
CA ASP A 597 -33.49 -14.20 -14.35
C ASP A 597 -34.40 -15.35 -14.78
N LYS A 598 -33.89 -16.54 -15.05
CA LYS A 598 -34.76 -17.68 -15.47
C LYS A 598 -35.43 -18.39 -14.29
N LYS A 599 -34.96 -18.24 -13.05
CA LYS A 599 -35.55 -18.88 -11.86
C LYS A 599 -36.59 -18.01 -11.14
N LEU A 600 -36.65 -16.72 -11.42
CA LEU A 600 -37.65 -15.80 -10.83
C LEU A 600 -38.90 -15.61 -11.71
N LYS A 601 -38.96 -16.27 -12.87
CA LYS A 601 -40.13 -16.26 -13.79
C LYS A 601 -40.90 -17.58 -13.80
N GLY A 602 -40.60 -18.50 -12.84
CA GLY A 602 -41.37 -19.74 -12.65
C GLY A 602 -42.16 -19.73 -11.37
#